data_931fa78cf90ff1e733cf9091737ec288
#
_entry.id   931fa78cf90ff1e733cf9091737ec288
#
_cell.length_a   1.000
_cell.length_b   1.000
_cell.length_c   1.000
_cell.angle_alpha   90.00
_cell.angle_beta   90.00
_cell.angle_gamma   90.00
#
_symmetry.space_group_name_H-M   'P 1'
#
loop_
_entity.id
_entity.type
_entity.pdbx_description
1 polymer ?
#
loop_
_entity_poly.entity_id
_entity_poly.type
_entity_poly.pdbx_seq_one_letter_code
_entity_poly.pdbx_strand_id
1 'polypeptide(L)'
;MDKADILRAVADGSLSVEEAESLLSKQAVSKVGDVANLDLERASRCGMPEIVLAEGKDTDSLVQIMHNFVNAAGRCVASRITAEQTKAVCAALPDGVEAEFREAGNILILTDGTVPKPSGGKVAVLTAGTSDIRVAEEARAIAEEMGAEVVTAYDVGVAGIHRLFP
;
A
#
# COMPACT_ATOMS: atom_id res chain seq x y z
N MET A 1 25.61 -5.23 -9.10
CA MET A 1 25.24 -4.53 -10.35
C MET A 1 23.99 -3.74 -10.05
N ASP A 2 23.98 -2.46 -10.28
CA ASP A 2 22.76 -1.67 -10.17
C ASP A 2 21.85 -1.84 -11.41
N LYS A 3 20.63 -1.28 -11.37
CA LYS A 3 19.67 -1.40 -12.48
C LYS A 3 20.20 -0.86 -13.81
N ALA A 4 20.98 0.22 -13.77
CA ALA A 4 21.56 0.81 -14.97
C ALA A 4 22.68 -0.06 -15.54
N ASP A 5 23.46 -0.72 -14.71
CA ASP A 5 24.49 -1.66 -15.12
C ASP A 5 23.90 -2.90 -15.79
N ILE A 6 22.81 -3.44 -15.22
CA ILE A 6 22.07 -4.59 -15.80
C ILE A 6 21.55 -4.22 -17.19
N LEU A 7 20.92 -3.04 -17.34
CA LEU A 7 20.40 -2.59 -18.64
C LEU A 7 21.51 -2.35 -19.66
N ARG A 8 22.68 -1.82 -19.25
CA ARG A 8 23.84 -1.68 -20.13
C ARG A 8 24.37 -3.04 -20.60
N ALA A 9 24.45 -4.00 -19.68
CA ALA A 9 24.92 -5.36 -19.99
C ALA A 9 23.98 -6.09 -20.97
N VAL A 10 22.67 -5.81 -20.92
CA VAL A 10 21.73 -6.30 -21.95
C VAL A 10 21.95 -5.59 -23.27
N ALA A 11 22.18 -4.27 -23.26
CA ALA A 11 22.36 -3.47 -24.47
C ALA A 11 23.66 -3.83 -25.22
N ASP A 12 24.72 -4.20 -24.49
CA ASP A 12 26.02 -4.61 -25.08
C ASP A 12 26.11 -6.14 -25.37
N GLY A 13 25.03 -6.90 -25.04
CA GLY A 13 24.94 -8.32 -25.31
C GLY A 13 25.71 -9.21 -24.33
N SER A 14 26.25 -8.67 -23.23
CA SER A 14 26.96 -9.43 -22.19
C SER A 14 26.03 -10.13 -21.21
N LEU A 15 24.75 -9.78 -21.21
CA LEU A 15 23.71 -10.39 -20.37
C LEU A 15 22.46 -10.67 -21.22
N SER A 16 21.86 -11.86 -21.08
CA SER A 16 20.57 -12.16 -21.72
C SER A 16 19.41 -11.42 -21.03
N VAL A 17 18.29 -11.28 -21.74
CA VAL A 17 17.08 -10.66 -21.18
C VAL A 17 16.58 -11.46 -19.98
N GLU A 18 16.58 -12.79 -20.06
CA GLU A 18 16.13 -13.70 -18.99
C GLU A 18 17.03 -13.62 -17.75
N GLU A 19 18.34 -13.49 -17.95
CA GLU A 19 19.29 -13.28 -16.84
C GLU A 19 19.09 -11.90 -16.20
N ALA A 20 18.85 -10.87 -17.02
CA ALA A 20 18.57 -9.52 -16.53
C ALA A 20 17.27 -9.47 -15.73
N GLU A 21 16.19 -10.10 -16.21
CA GLU A 21 14.94 -10.23 -15.44
C GLU A 21 15.14 -10.93 -14.10
N SER A 22 15.92 -12.01 -14.07
CA SER A 22 16.25 -12.71 -12.83
C SER A 22 17.02 -11.84 -11.84
N LEU A 23 17.99 -11.03 -12.32
CA LEU A 23 18.76 -10.13 -11.49
C LEU A 23 17.93 -8.96 -10.97
N LEU A 24 17.09 -8.36 -11.83
CA LEU A 24 16.18 -7.29 -11.46
C LEU A 24 15.14 -7.77 -10.43
N SER A 25 14.58 -8.96 -10.62
CA SER A 25 13.63 -9.56 -9.69
C SER A 25 14.24 -9.81 -8.30
N LYS A 26 15.52 -10.16 -8.22
CA LYS A 26 16.23 -10.31 -6.94
C LYS A 26 16.47 -8.96 -6.23
N GLN A 27 16.59 -7.88 -7.00
CA GLN A 27 16.75 -6.51 -6.45
C GLN A 27 15.41 -5.91 -6.02
N ALA A 28 14.30 -6.44 -6.52
CA ALA A 28 12.94 -6.01 -6.16
C ALA A 28 12.56 -6.28 -4.70
N VAL A 29 13.34 -7.13 -4.01
CA VAL A 29 13.13 -7.46 -2.60
C VAL A 29 14.10 -6.66 -1.73
N SER A 30 13.60 -5.67 -0.99
CA SER A 30 14.37 -4.95 0.02
C SER A 30 14.28 -5.68 1.35
N LYS A 31 15.43 -6.05 1.91
CA LYS A 31 15.51 -6.60 3.27
C LYS A 31 15.49 -5.47 4.29
N VAL A 32 14.57 -5.54 5.24
CA VAL A 32 14.52 -4.68 6.42
C VAL A 32 15.09 -5.47 7.59
N GLY A 33 16.41 -5.40 7.77
CA GLY A 33 17.11 -6.20 8.79
C GLY A 33 16.75 -7.69 8.67
N ASP A 34 16.47 -8.31 9.82
CA ASP A 34 15.93 -9.68 9.91
C ASP A 34 14.39 -9.70 10.03
N VAL A 35 13.73 -8.53 9.90
CA VAL A 35 12.31 -8.34 10.23
C VAL A 35 11.38 -8.61 9.06
N ALA A 36 11.74 -8.17 7.84
CA ALA A 36 10.87 -8.33 6.67
C ALA A 36 11.63 -8.30 5.34
N ASN A 37 11.05 -8.97 4.34
CA ASN A 37 11.42 -8.83 2.94
C ASN A 37 10.31 -8.04 2.24
N LEU A 38 10.59 -6.81 1.84
CA LEU A 38 9.62 -5.94 1.16
C LEU A 38 9.63 -6.22 -0.34
N ASP A 39 8.46 -6.44 -0.91
CA ASP A 39 8.25 -6.61 -2.35
C ASP A 39 7.94 -5.27 -3.01
N LEU A 40 8.98 -4.49 -3.31
CA LEU A 40 8.85 -3.14 -3.87
C LEU A 40 8.28 -3.10 -5.30
N GLU A 41 8.36 -4.21 -6.03
CA GLU A 41 7.87 -4.27 -7.42
C GLU A 41 6.54 -5.02 -7.56
N ARG A 42 5.85 -5.31 -6.45
CA ARG A 42 4.56 -5.99 -6.49
C ARG A 42 3.54 -5.26 -7.37
N ALA A 43 3.49 -3.92 -7.27
CA ALA A 43 2.59 -3.11 -8.09
C ALA A 43 2.84 -3.27 -9.59
N SER A 44 4.10 -3.36 -10.02
CA SER A 44 4.44 -3.53 -11.44
C SER A 44 4.15 -4.94 -11.97
N ARG A 45 4.20 -5.96 -11.09
CA ARG A 45 3.95 -7.37 -11.48
C ARG A 45 2.49 -7.77 -11.47
N CYS A 46 1.73 -7.34 -10.47
CA CYS A 46 0.33 -7.75 -10.28
C CYS A 46 -0.65 -6.59 -10.18
N GLY A 47 -0.22 -5.36 -10.47
CA GLY A 47 -1.11 -4.19 -10.47
C GLY A 47 -1.60 -3.74 -9.09
N MET A 48 -1.14 -4.40 -8.01
CA MET A 48 -1.56 -4.12 -6.64
C MET A 48 -0.35 -3.69 -5.80
N PRO A 49 -0.36 -2.51 -5.16
CA PRO A 49 0.69 -2.13 -4.22
C PRO A 49 0.77 -3.12 -3.06
N GLU A 50 1.93 -3.23 -2.45
CA GLU A 50 2.04 -3.98 -1.20
C GLU A 50 1.42 -3.20 -0.05
N ILE A 51 0.63 -3.91 0.75
CA ILE A 51 -0.07 -3.35 1.90
C ILE A 51 0.43 -4.07 3.14
N VAL A 52 0.92 -3.30 4.09
CA VAL A 52 1.42 -3.82 5.35
C VAL A 52 0.25 -4.14 6.27
N LEU A 53 0.02 -5.43 6.56
CA LEU A 53 -0.92 -5.82 7.61
C LEU A 53 -0.27 -5.54 8.97
N ALA A 54 -0.76 -4.52 9.69
CA ALA A 54 -0.20 -4.12 10.98
C ALA A 54 -0.64 -5.02 12.14
N GLU A 55 -1.81 -5.67 11.99
CA GLU A 55 -2.34 -6.60 12.99
C GLU A 55 -1.35 -7.74 13.27
N GLY A 56 -1.05 -7.97 14.55
CA GLY A 56 -0.12 -9.01 15.00
C GLY A 56 1.37 -8.69 14.85
N LYS A 57 1.72 -7.51 14.31
CA LYS A 57 3.12 -7.05 14.27
C LYS A 57 3.46 -6.28 15.54
N ASP A 58 4.67 -6.50 16.06
CA ASP A 58 5.22 -5.64 17.08
C ASP A 58 5.46 -4.23 16.54
N THR A 59 5.38 -3.24 17.42
CA THR A 59 5.41 -1.83 17.03
C THR A 59 6.75 -1.41 16.40
N ASP A 60 7.87 -1.89 16.94
CA ASP A 60 9.20 -1.51 16.45
C ASP A 60 9.46 -2.04 15.05
N SER A 61 9.09 -3.31 14.81
CA SER A 61 9.14 -3.91 13.47
C SER A 61 8.23 -3.18 12.48
N LEU A 62 7.02 -2.78 12.90
CA LEU A 62 6.09 -2.05 12.04
C LEU A 62 6.66 -0.69 11.64
N VAL A 63 7.23 0.07 12.57
CA VAL A 63 7.90 1.35 12.30
C VAL A 63 9.00 1.18 11.27
N GLN A 64 9.90 0.21 11.47
CA GLN A 64 11.00 -0.06 10.54
C GLN A 64 10.49 -0.43 9.13
N ILE A 65 9.50 -1.33 9.05
CA ILE A 65 8.89 -1.76 7.78
C ILE A 65 8.31 -0.56 7.04
N MET A 66 7.47 0.24 7.69
CA MET A 66 6.77 1.35 7.04
C MET A 66 7.74 2.47 6.61
N HIS A 67 8.71 2.83 7.44
CA HIS A 67 9.70 3.85 7.11
C HIS A 67 10.62 3.40 5.95
N ASN A 68 11.09 2.15 5.96
CA ASN A 68 11.88 1.63 4.85
C ASN A 68 11.07 1.53 3.55
N PHE A 69 9.79 1.17 3.67
CA PHE A 69 8.93 1.04 2.50
C PHE A 69 8.66 2.41 1.85
N VAL A 70 8.28 3.44 2.62
CA VAL A 70 8.04 4.78 2.06
C VAL A 70 9.31 5.37 1.47
N ASN A 71 10.47 5.18 2.09
CA ASN A 71 11.76 5.63 1.55
C ASN A 71 12.12 4.95 0.23
N ALA A 72 11.74 3.69 0.04
CA ALA A 72 12.06 2.92 -1.16
C ALA A 72 11.04 3.11 -2.29
N ALA A 73 9.75 3.26 -1.96
CA ALA A 73 8.64 3.27 -2.91
C ALA A 73 7.90 4.62 -3.00
N GLY A 74 8.25 5.59 -2.16
CA GLY A 74 7.61 6.90 -2.07
C GLY A 74 6.23 6.88 -1.40
N ARG A 75 5.64 5.67 -1.20
CA ARG A 75 4.31 5.51 -0.59
C ARG A 75 4.20 4.15 0.09
N CYS A 76 3.61 4.13 1.28
CA CYS A 76 3.37 2.93 2.06
C CYS A 76 1.98 2.98 2.71
N VAL A 77 1.27 1.86 2.68
CA VAL A 77 -0.05 1.73 3.31
C VAL A 77 -0.02 0.61 4.34
N ALA A 78 -0.49 0.90 5.55
CA ALA A 78 -0.73 -0.11 6.57
C ALA A 78 -2.23 -0.25 6.84
N SER A 79 -2.72 -1.49 6.87
CA SER A 79 -4.09 -1.82 7.26
C SER A 79 -4.14 -2.39 8.67
N ARG A 80 -5.29 -2.22 9.33
CA ARG A 80 -5.58 -2.67 10.70
C ARG A 80 -4.56 -2.19 11.74
N ILE A 81 -4.08 -0.99 11.54
CA ILE A 81 -3.14 -0.34 12.46
C ILE A 81 -3.88 0.20 13.69
N THR A 82 -3.30 0.03 14.86
CA THR A 82 -3.85 0.59 16.09
C THR A 82 -3.43 2.05 16.27
N ALA A 83 -4.16 2.80 17.11
CA ALA A 83 -3.80 4.18 17.44
C ALA A 83 -2.41 4.30 18.10
N GLU A 84 -2.01 3.31 18.90
CA GLU A 84 -0.69 3.24 19.51
C GLU A 84 0.41 3.04 18.47
N GLN A 85 0.23 2.06 17.57
CA GLN A 85 1.14 1.83 16.46
C GLN A 85 1.23 3.05 15.52
N THR A 86 0.10 3.68 15.21
CA THR A 86 0.05 4.93 14.41
C THR A 86 0.89 6.02 15.07
N LYS A 87 0.73 6.24 16.38
CA LYS A 87 1.51 7.22 17.13
C LYS A 87 3.01 6.94 17.06
N ALA A 88 3.40 5.67 17.21
CA ALA A 88 4.80 5.26 17.14
C ALA A 88 5.40 5.47 15.76
N VAL A 89 4.68 5.09 14.69
CA VAL A 89 5.12 5.31 13.30
C VAL A 89 5.29 6.79 13.01
N CYS A 90 4.35 7.64 13.46
CA CYS A 90 4.38 9.08 13.22
C CYS A 90 5.37 9.85 14.11
N ALA A 91 5.89 9.24 15.18
CA ALA A 91 6.81 9.92 16.10
C ALA A 91 8.19 10.22 15.51
N ALA A 92 8.61 9.51 14.48
CA ALA A 92 9.93 9.60 13.86
C ALA A 92 9.85 9.44 12.33
N LEU A 93 8.93 10.16 11.68
CA LEU A 93 8.80 10.12 10.22
C LEU A 93 10.11 10.51 9.54
N PRO A 94 10.46 9.84 8.44
CA PRO A 94 11.56 10.27 7.57
C PRO A 94 11.34 11.69 7.04
N ASP A 95 12.43 12.40 6.72
CA ASP A 95 12.38 13.75 6.18
C ASP A 95 11.55 13.79 4.87
N GLY A 96 10.62 14.74 4.80
CA GLY A 96 9.75 14.92 3.63
C GLY A 96 8.60 13.93 3.52
N VAL A 97 8.42 13.04 4.50
CA VAL A 97 7.30 12.09 4.53
C VAL A 97 6.15 12.66 5.36
N GLU A 98 4.95 12.59 4.78
CA GLU A 98 3.68 12.93 5.43
C GLU A 98 2.91 11.67 5.80
N ALA A 99 2.08 11.76 6.85
CA ALA A 99 1.23 10.67 7.32
C ALA A 99 -0.25 11.08 7.29
N GLU A 100 -1.08 10.24 6.69
CA GLU A 100 -2.54 10.34 6.71
C GLU A 100 -3.13 9.15 7.47
N PHE A 101 -3.76 9.39 8.62
CA PHE A 101 -4.46 8.34 9.36
C PHE A 101 -5.97 8.41 9.10
N ARG A 102 -6.51 7.35 8.50
CA ARG A 102 -7.94 7.15 8.27
C ARG A 102 -8.53 6.28 9.39
N GLU A 103 -8.99 6.95 10.43
CA GLU A 103 -9.45 6.32 11.67
C GLU A 103 -10.58 5.29 11.42
N ALA A 104 -11.56 5.62 10.57
CA ALA A 104 -12.71 4.77 10.29
C ALA A 104 -12.32 3.38 9.77
N GLY A 105 -11.24 3.27 8.98
CA GLY A 105 -10.74 2.01 8.43
C GLY A 105 -9.51 1.44 9.17
N ASN A 106 -8.96 2.16 10.16
CA ASN A 106 -7.66 1.85 10.75
C ASN A 106 -6.55 1.69 9.71
N ILE A 107 -6.47 2.65 8.80
CA ILE A 107 -5.47 2.71 7.73
C ILE A 107 -4.51 3.86 8.00
N LEU A 108 -3.23 3.60 7.89
CA LEU A 108 -2.19 4.63 7.88
C LEU A 108 -1.49 4.64 6.54
N ILE A 109 -1.43 5.81 5.92
CA ILE A 109 -0.75 6.04 4.65
C ILE A 109 0.43 6.96 4.93
N LEU A 110 1.63 6.54 4.50
CA LEU A 110 2.83 7.39 4.47
C LEU A 110 3.13 7.73 3.02
N THR A 111 3.51 8.98 2.74
CA THR A 111 3.85 9.43 1.38
C THR A 111 4.91 10.52 1.39
N ASP A 112 5.79 10.52 0.39
CA ASP A 112 6.71 11.61 0.05
C ASP A 112 6.13 12.61 -0.96
N GLY A 113 4.79 12.54 -1.19
CA GLY A 113 4.08 13.26 -2.24
C GLY A 113 3.74 12.38 -3.45
N THR A 114 4.23 11.14 -3.49
CA THR A 114 3.85 10.16 -4.52
C THR A 114 2.36 9.84 -4.42
N VAL A 115 1.66 9.93 -5.55
CA VAL A 115 0.23 9.65 -5.65
C VAL A 115 -0.03 8.37 -6.47
N PRO A 116 -1.10 7.62 -6.15
CA PRO A 116 -1.50 6.47 -6.96
C PRO A 116 -1.81 6.89 -8.40
N LYS A 117 -1.36 6.09 -9.38
CA LYS A 117 -1.68 6.33 -10.78
C LYS A 117 -3.14 5.97 -11.04
N PRO A 118 -3.94 6.85 -11.68
CA PRO A 118 -5.32 6.51 -12.03
C PRO A 118 -5.41 5.24 -12.87
N SER A 119 -6.21 4.27 -12.40
CA SER A 119 -6.44 3.01 -13.12
C SER A 119 -7.54 3.11 -14.19
N GLY A 120 -8.35 4.19 -14.13
CA GLY A 120 -9.58 4.33 -14.91
C GLY A 120 -10.74 3.46 -14.42
N GLY A 121 -10.52 2.64 -13.38
CA GLY A 121 -11.54 1.81 -12.76
C GLY A 121 -12.46 2.61 -11.83
N LYS A 122 -13.73 2.17 -11.72
CA LYS A 122 -14.71 2.71 -10.75
C LYS A 122 -15.19 1.59 -9.86
N VAL A 123 -15.21 1.85 -8.55
CA VAL A 123 -15.65 0.88 -7.53
C VAL A 123 -16.70 1.53 -6.65
N ALA A 124 -17.82 0.81 -6.43
CA ALA A 124 -18.80 1.18 -5.42
C ALA A 124 -18.64 0.30 -4.19
N VAL A 125 -18.50 0.91 -3.02
CA VAL A 125 -18.41 0.22 -1.72
C VAL A 125 -19.69 0.53 -0.92
N LEU A 126 -20.46 -0.50 -0.64
CA LEU A 126 -21.75 -0.36 0.04
C LEU A 126 -21.75 -1.23 1.31
N THR A 127 -22.35 -0.71 2.40
CA THR A 127 -22.61 -1.51 3.60
C THR A 127 -24.10 -1.55 3.92
N ALA A 128 -24.55 -2.71 4.38
CA ALA A 128 -25.92 -2.88 4.83
C ALA A 128 -26.15 -2.23 6.20
N GLY A 129 -25.21 -2.38 7.12
CA GLY A 129 -25.26 -1.83 8.46
C GLY A 129 -24.01 -1.04 8.84
N THR A 130 -24.12 -0.31 9.96
CA THR A 130 -23.02 0.54 10.47
C THR A 130 -21.84 -0.27 10.99
N SER A 131 -22.06 -1.53 11.42
CA SER A 131 -20.99 -2.43 11.87
C SER A 131 -19.97 -2.76 10.79
N ASP A 132 -20.36 -2.64 9.52
CA ASP A 132 -19.53 -3.02 8.38
C ASP A 132 -18.69 -1.85 7.85
N ILE A 133 -18.95 -0.63 8.33
CA ILE A 133 -18.29 0.60 7.83
C ILE A 133 -16.77 0.48 7.94
N ARG A 134 -16.24 -0.07 9.03
CA ARG A 134 -14.80 -0.23 9.22
C ARG A 134 -14.15 -1.09 8.12
N VAL A 135 -14.80 -2.20 7.76
CA VAL A 135 -14.32 -3.09 6.68
C VAL A 135 -14.47 -2.42 5.31
N ALA A 136 -15.56 -1.68 5.13
CA ALA A 136 -15.80 -0.93 3.91
C ALA A 136 -14.77 0.20 3.71
N GLU A 137 -14.39 0.92 4.77
CA GLU A 137 -13.35 1.95 4.71
C GLU A 137 -11.96 1.36 4.44
N GLU A 138 -11.65 0.15 4.95
CA GLU A 138 -10.43 -0.58 4.58
C GLU A 138 -10.45 -0.90 3.08
N ALA A 139 -11.56 -1.44 2.56
CA ALA A 139 -11.71 -1.77 1.13
C ALA A 139 -11.65 -0.50 0.25
N ARG A 140 -12.29 0.60 0.68
CA ARG A 140 -12.24 1.90 0.01
C ARG A 140 -10.81 2.40 -0.12
N ALA A 141 -10.08 2.46 1.00
CA ALA A 141 -8.71 2.94 1.00
C ALA A 141 -7.81 2.13 0.05
N ILE A 142 -7.94 0.80 0.06
CA ILE A 142 -7.18 -0.07 -0.85
C ILE A 142 -7.53 0.19 -2.32
N ALA A 143 -8.81 0.35 -2.65
CA ALA A 143 -9.22 0.64 -4.03
C ALA A 143 -8.70 2.01 -4.51
N GLU A 144 -8.72 3.03 -3.65
CA GLU A 144 -8.13 4.35 -3.93
C GLU A 144 -6.62 4.25 -4.16
N GLU A 145 -5.90 3.45 -3.35
CA GLU A 145 -4.47 3.19 -3.52
C GLU A 145 -4.13 2.43 -4.81
N MET A 146 -5.08 1.67 -5.33
CA MET A 146 -5.00 1.05 -6.67
C MET A 146 -5.37 2.02 -7.80
N GLY A 147 -5.62 3.29 -7.49
CA GLY A 147 -5.95 4.34 -8.46
C GLY A 147 -7.38 4.29 -8.98
N ALA A 148 -8.31 3.59 -8.31
CA ALA A 148 -9.72 3.56 -8.69
C ALA A 148 -10.46 4.79 -8.16
N GLU A 149 -11.47 5.24 -8.92
CA GLU A 149 -12.48 6.18 -8.42
C GLU A 149 -13.46 5.41 -7.52
N VAL A 150 -13.61 5.82 -6.26
CA VAL A 150 -14.46 5.09 -5.30
C VAL A 150 -15.68 5.91 -4.91
N VAL A 151 -16.85 5.28 -5.00
CA VAL A 151 -18.14 5.82 -4.51
C VAL A 151 -18.60 4.98 -3.33
N THR A 152 -19.06 5.62 -2.27
CA THR A 152 -19.48 4.93 -1.05
C THR A 152 -20.93 5.22 -0.71
N ALA A 153 -21.65 4.18 -0.20
CA ALA A 153 -22.95 4.32 0.40
C ALA A 153 -23.05 3.40 1.62
N TYR A 154 -23.11 4.01 2.82
CA TYR A 154 -23.09 3.24 4.06
C TYR A 154 -24.44 3.18 4.71
N ASP A 155 -24.69 2.06 5.46
CA ASP A 155 -25.93 1.82 6.20
C ASP A 155 -27.18 1.86 5.31
N VAL A 156 -27.08 1.31 4.09
CA VAL A 156 -28.21 1.29 3.14
C VAL A 156 -29.25 0.20 3.45
N GLY A 157 -28.97 -0.67 4.44
CA GLY A 157 -29.90 -1.71 4.88
C GLY A 157 -29.98 -2.90 3.93
N VAL A 158 -30.73 -3.93 4.34
CA VAL A 158 -30.94 -5.19 3.57
C VAL A 158 -32.41 -5.44 3.25
N ALA A 159 -33.36 -4.80 3.96
CA ALA A 159 -34.77 -5.09 3.89
C ALA A 159 -35.54 -4.25 2.85
N GLY A 160 -34.87 -3.43 2.08
CA GLY A 160 -35.49 -2.63 1.05
C GLY A 160 -34.54 -1.69 0.36
N ILE A 161 -34.77 -1.44 -0.91
CA ILE A 161 -33.94 -0.65 -1.81
C ILE A 161 -34.10 0.87 -1.56
N HIS A 162 -35.14 1.29 -0.82
CA HIS A 162 -35.46 2.72 -0.59
C HIS A 162 -34.37 3.52 0.15
N ARG A 163 -33.48 2.84 0.87
CA ARG A 163 -32.33 3.50 1.54
C ARG A 163 -31.12 3.73 0.61
N LEU A 164 -31.14 3.07 -0.54
CA LEU A 164 -30.10 3.24 -1.56
C LEU A 164 -30.41 4.41 -2.51
N PHE A 165 -31.72 4.77 -2.62
CA PHE A 165 -32.19 5.88 -3.45
C PHE A 165 -32.91 6.91 -2.54
N PRO A 166 -32.16 7.82 -1.89
CA PRO A 166 -32.73 8.87 -1.07
C PRO A 166 -33.50 9.91 -1.88
#